data_e78571a2f83f6a57e5d0551dc9c5229d
#
_entry.id   e78571a2f83f6a57e5d0551dc9c5229d
#
_cell.length_a   1.000
_cell.length_b   1.000
_cell.length_c   1.000
_cell.angle_alpha   90.00
_cell.angle_beta   90.00
_cell.angle_gamma   90.00
#
_symmetry.space_group_name_H-M   'P 1'
#
loop_
_entity.id
_entity.type
_entity.pdbx_description
1 polymer ?
#
loop_
_entity_poly.entity_id
_entity_poly.type
_entity_poly.pdbx_seq_one_letter_code
_entity_poly.pdbx_strand_id
1 'polypeptide(L)'
;PIAETENPFDSILTDEQIAHLAAAINDVKMFNVSLSADELKAIFACKPEAIVRSNNNRLVAFFFSGLSSRGLITPNWQSVIANHKLFLSKDTSRDKYINQSDLSTATNYIRDVGVEGKYATLEKYLMQVKRL
;
A
#
# COMPACT_ATOMS: atom_id res chain seq x y z
N PRO A 1 -6.78 4.27 27.01
CA PRO A 1 -6.72 4.30 26.18
C PRO A 1 -6.73 4.21 25.20
N ILE A 2 -6.74 4.17 24.97
CA ILE A 2 -6.79 4.08 24.25
C ILE A 2 -6.64 3.91 23.26
N ALA A 3 -6.81 3.65 23.15
CA ALA A 3 -6.65 3.10 22.15
C ALA A 3 -6.42 3.66 20.97
N GLU A 4 -6.34 4.47 21.11
CA GLU A 4 -6.07 4.99 20.21
C GLU A 4 -5.22 4.66 19.27
N THR A 5 -4.47 4.45 19.41
CA THR A 5 -3.58 3.77 18.59
C THR A 5 -4.14 3.01 17.46
N GLU A 6 -5.36 3.21 17.13
CA GLU A 6 -6.04 2.42 16.15
C GLU A 6 -5.76 2.87 14.73
N ASN A 7 -4.80 3.78 14.53
CA ASN A 7 -4.45 4.29 13.21
C ASN A 7 -2.93 4.41 13.04
N PRO A 8 -2.23 3.26 12.95
CA PRO A 8 -0.76 3.29 12.82
C PRO A 8 -0.25 4.02 11.57
N PHE A 9 -1.01 3.98 10.48
CA PHE A 9 -0.64 4.73 9.27
C PHE A 9 -0.91 6.22 9.38
N ASP A 10 -1.58 6.66 10.44
CA ASP A 10 -2.00 8.04 10.56
C ASP A 10 -2.78 8.46 9.30
N SER A 11 -3.64 7.58 8.84
CA SER A 11 -4.39 7.76 7.60
C SER A 11 -5.50 8.77 7.79
N ILE A 12 -5.60 9.70 6.83
CA ILE A 12 -6.72 10.63 6.76
C ILE A 12 -7.64 10.30 5.58
N LEU A 13 -7.49 9.10 5.02
CA LEU A 13 -8.29 8.68 3.88
C LEU A 13 -9.75 8.52 4.25
N THR A 14 -10.62 9.06 3.40
CA THR A 14 -12.07 8.86 3.52
C THR A 14 -12.46 7.51 2.91
N ASP A 15 -13.68 7.06 3.20
CA ASP A 15 -14.20 5.82 2.61
C ASP A 15 -14.23 5.91 1.09
N GLU A 16 -14.57 7.08 0.53
CA GLU A 16 -14.58 7.29 -0.91
C GLU A 16 -13.18 7.18 -1.51
N GLN A 17 -12.19 7.77 -0.83
CA GLN A 17 -10.80 7.67 -1.27
C GLN A 17 -10.31 6.22 -1.22
N ILE A 18 -10.66 5.49 -0.18
CA ILE A 18 -10.28 4.09 -0.05
C ILE A 18 -10.90 3.24 -1.16
N ALA A 19 -12.15 3.49 -1.51
CA ALA A 19 -12.80 2.78 -2.62
C ALA A 19 -12.07 3.05 -3.94
N HIS A 20 -11.68 4.29 -4.17
CA HIS A 20 -10.91 4.68 -5.36
C HIS A 20 -9.56 3.95 -5.40
N LEU A 21 -8.88 3.87 -4.26
CA LEU A 21 -7.59 3.21 -4.16
C LEU A 21 -7.71 1.69 -4.32
N ALA A 22 -8.81 1.09 -3.84
CA ALA A 22 -9.05 -0.33 -4.05
C ALA A 22 -9.17 -0.62 -5.55
N ALA A 23 -9.86 0.23 -6.30
CA ALA A 23 -9.94 0.10 -7.75
C ALA A 23 -8.56 0.18 -8.39
N ALA A 24 -7.72 1.09 -7.91
CA ALA A 24 -6.36 1.24 -8.43
C ALA A 24 -5.52 -0.03 -8.20
N ILE A 25 -5.56 -0.55 -6.98
CA ILE A 25 -4.82 -1.75 -6.60
C ILE A 25 -5.22 -2.93 -7.47
N ASN A 26 -6.53 -3.10 -7.70
CA ASN A 26 -7.05 -4.20 -8.49
C ASN A 26 -6.74 -4.04 -9.97
N ASP A 27 -6.75 -2.81 -10.47
CA ASP A 27 -6.44 -2.52 -11.86
C ASP A 27 -5.01 -2.93 -12.22
N VAL A 28 -4.05 -2.67 -11.34
CA VAL A 28 -2.65 -3.03 -11.58
C VAL A 28 -2.30 -4.42 -11.06
N LYS A 29 -3.26 -5.11 -10.45
CA LYS A 29 -3.06 -6.45 -9.88
C LYS A 29 -1.88 -6.46 -8.91
N MET A 30 -1.89 -5.52 -7.99
CA MET A 30 -0.81 -5.36 -7.01
C MET A 30 -0.66 -6.59 -6.11
N PHE A 31 -1.76 -7.26 -5.80
CA PHE A 31 -1.78 -8.41 -4.91
C PHE A 31 -2.33 -9.65 -5.60
N ASN A 32 -2.12 -10.81 -4.97
CA ASN A 32 -2.56 -12.09 -5.52
C ASN A 32 -4.08 -12.28 -5.49
N VAL A 33 -4.79 -11.36 -4.85
CA VAL A 33 -6.26 -11.36 -4.79
C VAL A 33 -6.76 -9.95 -5.04
N SER A 34 -8.01 -9.82 -5.47
CA SER A 34 -8.67 -8.53 -5.54
C SER A 34 -9.12 -8.12 -4.15
N LEU A 35 -9.09 -6.83 -3.87
CA LEU A 35 -9.50 -6.29 -2.57
C LEU A 35 -10.73 -5.41 -2.73
N SER A 36 -11.69 -5.59 -1.82
CA SER A 36 -12.81 -4.67 -1.71
C SER A 36 -12.38 -3.42 -0.95
N ALA A 37 -13.22 -2.38 -0.97
CA ALA A 37 -12.96 -1.18 -0.19
C ALA A 37 -12.87 -1.50 1.30
N ASP A 38 -13.74 -2.37 1.80
CA ASP A 38 -13.73 -2.75 3.22
C ASP A 38 -12.46 -3.50 3.59
N GLU A 39 -12.00 -4.39 2.72
CA GLU A 39 -10.75 -5.13 2.95
C GLU A 39 -9.57 -4.20 2.97
N LEU A 40 -9.52 -3.22 2.06
CA LEU A 40 -8.44 -2.25 2.05
C LEU A 40 -8.50 -1.34 3.27
N LYS A 41 -9.69 -0.96 3.70
CA LYS A 41 -9.86 -0.18 4.91
C LYS A 41 -9.30 -0.91 6.13
N ALA A 42 -9.55 -2.22 6.21
CA ALA A 42 -9.01 -3.05 7.29
C ALA A 42 -7.48 -3.08 7.25
N ILE A 43 -6.89 -3.12 6.06
CA ILE A 43 -5.43 -3.07 5.91
C ILE A 43 -4.87 -1.74 6.43
N PHE A 44 -5.50 -0.61 6.09
CA PHE A 44 -5.06 0.68 6.59
C PHE A 44 -5.23 0.81 8.10
N ALA A 45 -6.13 0.03 8.69
CA ALA A 45 -6.28 -0.03 10.14
C ALA A 45 -5.32 -1.04 10.77
N CYS A 46 -4.47 -1.69 9.96
CA CYS A 46 -3.53 -2.74 10.37
C CYS A 46 -4.22 -3.93 11.01
N LYS A 47 -5.43 -4.24 10.55
CA LYS A 47 -6.24 -5.38 11.01
C LYS A 47 -6.78 -6.14 9.80
N PRO A 48 -5.88 -6.64 8.91
CA PRO A 48 -6.34 -7.32 7.70
C PRO A 48 -7.14 -8.57 8.04
N GLU A 49 -8.18 -8.83 7.26
CA GLU A 49 -9.06 -9.98 7.48
C GLU A 49 -8.49 -11.25 6.88
N ALA A 50 -7.53 -11.13 5.97
CA ALA A 50 -6.91 -12.27 5.31
C ALA A 50 -5.47 -11.95 4.98
N ILE A 51 -4.67 -12.99 4.76
CA ILE A 51 -3.28 -12.84 4.35
C ILE A 51 -3.25 -12.50 2.87
N VAL A 52 -2.53 -11.45 2.53
CA VAL A 52 -2.41 -10.94 1.16
C VAL A 52 -0.95 -11.00 0.74
N ARG A 53 -0.71 -11.53 -0.46
CA ARG A 53 0.64 -11.61 -1.02
C ARG A 53 0.82 -10.58 -2.13
N SER A 54 1.96 -9.89 -2.08
CA SER A 54 2.33 -8.95 -3.13
C SER A 54 2.64 -9.68 -4.43
N ASN A 55 2.17 -9.16 -5.56
CA ASN A 55 2.62 -9.61 -6.88
C ASN A 55 3.87 -8.85 -7.32
N ASN A 56 4.09 -7.67 -6.75
CA ASN A 56 5.21 -6.82 -7.14
C ASN A 56 5.49 -5.83 -6.02
N ASN A 57 6.57 -6.08 -5.28
CA ASN A 57 6.93 -5.24 -4.14
C ASN A 57 7.18 -3.79 -4.53
N ARG A 58 7.63 -3.54 -5.77
CA ARG A 58 7.86 -2.18 -6.25
C ARG A 58 6.57 -1.41 -6.45
N LEU A 59 5.50 -2.10 -6.89
CA LEU A 59 4.19 -1.46 -6.99
C LEU A 59 3.66 -1.08 -5.60
N VAL A 60 3.85 -1.98 -4.61
CA VAL A 60 3.47 -1.68 -3.23
C VAL A 60 4.20 -0.44 -2.74
N ALA A 61 5.52 -0.39 -2.95
CA ALA A 61 6.32 0.76 -2.52
C ALA A 61 5.89 2.04 -3.24
N PHE A 62 5.62 1.97 -4.53
CA PHE A 62 5.18 3.13 -5.30
C PHE A 62 3.85 3.67 -4.76
N PHE A 63 2.92 2.77 -4.48
CA PHE A 63 1.59 3.12 -3.98
C PHE A 63 1.67 3.84 -2.62
N PHE A 64 2.31 3.19 -1.65
CA PHE A 64 2.38 3.77 -0.30
C PHE A 64 3.25 5.02 -0.25
N SER A 65 4.35 5.04 -1.00
CA SER A 65 5.19 6.23 -1.12
C SER A 65 4.40 7.40 -1.72
N GLY A 66 3.58 7.11 -2.73
CA GLY A 66 2.73 8.12 -3.35
C GLY A 66 1.69 8.69 -2.40
N LEU A 67 1.09 7.84 -1.57
CA LEU A 67 0.14 8.31 -0.55
C LEU A 67 0.84 9.17 0.51
N SER A 68 2.02 8.74 0.94
CA SER A 68 2.78 9.47 1.95
C SER A 68 3.23 10.83 1.44
N SER A 69 3.70 10.90 0.20
CA SER A 69 4.17 12.16 -0.38
C SER A 69 3.04 13.17 -0.54
N ARG A 70 1.81 12.70 -0.58
CA ARG A 70 0.61 13.55 -0.66
C ARG A 70 0.02 13.88 0.71
N GLY A 71 0.66 13.44 1.79
CA GLY A 71 0.20 13.73 3.15
C GLY A 71 -1.00 12.92 3.58
N LEU A 72 -1.30 11.81 2.90
CA LEU A 72 -2.48 11.00 3.21
C LEU A 72 -2.21 9.92 4.25
N ILE A 73 -0.95 9.51 4.38
CA ILE A 73 -0.51 8.55 5.42
C ILE A 73 0.84 9.00 5.97
N THR A 74 1.25 8.36 7.07
CA THR A 74 2.51 8.67 7.74
C THR A 74 3.72 8.42 6.81
N PRO A 75 4.78 9.24 6.90
CA PRO A 75 6.04 8.95 6.20
C PRO A 75 6.72 7.69 6.72
N ASN A 76 6.33 7.17 7.88
CA ASN A 76 6.88 5.94 8.45
C ASN A 76 6.15 4.68 7.96
N TRP A 77 5.48 4.75 6.81
CA TRP A 77 4.67 3.66 6.29
C TRP A 77 5.44 2.34 6.12
N GLN A 78 6.76 2.42 5.80
CA GLN A 78 7.56 1.20 5.66
C GLN A 78 7.64 0.43 6.98
N SER A 79 7.86 1.13 8.08
CA SER A 79 7.90 0.52 9.40
C SER A 79 6.54 -0.04 9.79
N VAL A 80 5.47 0.65 9.45
CA VAL A 80 4.11 0.21 9.77
C VAL A 80 3.81 -1.11 9.06
N ILE A 81 4.09 -1.20 7.76
CA ILE A 81 3.86 -2.42 6.99
C ILE A 81 4.67 -3.57 7.58
N ALA A 82 5.96 -3.34 7.86
CA ALA A 82 6.84 -4.38 8.36
C ALA A 82 6.46 -4.84 9.76
N ASN A 83 6.19 -3.90 10.66
CA ASN A 83 5.90 -4.22 12.06
C ASN A 83 4.57 -4.95 12.22
N HIS A 84 3.59 -4.61 11.39
CA HIS A 84 2.27 -5.25 11.45
C HIS A 84 2.13 -6.46 10.53
N LYS A 85 3.20 -6.80 9.78
CA LYS A 85 3.23 -7.96 8.90
C LYS A 85 2.03 -7.99 7.98
N LEU A 86 1.83 -6.88 7.25
CA LEU A 86 0.61 -6.69 6.47
C LEU A 86 0.57 -7.52 5.19
N PHE A 87 1.72 -7.74 4.55
CA PHE A 87 1.76 -8.41 3.25
C PHE A 87 2.88 -9.44 3.19
N LEU A 88 2.60 -10.57 2.54
CA LEU A 88 3.64 -11.51 2.17
C LEU A 88 4.39 -10.97 0.95
N SER A 89 5.69 -11.24 0.89
CA SER A 89 6.53 -10.88 -0.24
C SER A 89 6.11 -11.66 -1.51
N LYS A 90 6.49 -11.14 -2.66
CA LYS A 90 6.18 -11.78 -3.94
C LYS A 90 6.85 -13.14 -4.11
N ASP A 91 7.87 -13.44 -3.33
CA ASP A 91 8.59 -14.72 -3.43
C ASP A 91 7.69 -15.84 -2.90
N THR A 92 7.22 -16.69 -3.82
CA THR A 92 6.32 -17.80 -3.48
C THR A 92 7.04 -19.03 -2.97
N SER A 93 8.38 -19.05 -3.01
CA SER A 93 9.16 -20.20 -2.51
C SER A 93 9.09 -20.30 -0.99
N ARG A 94 8.66 -19.25 -0.31
CA ARG A 94 8.49 -19.23 1.14
C ARG A 94 7.54 -18.11 1.54
N ASP A 95 6.91 -18.28 2.70
CA ASP A 95 5.98 -17.28 3.23
C ASP A 95 6.73 -16.29 4.12
N LYS A 96 7.28 -15.27 3.49
CA LYS A 96 8.03 -14.23 4.17
C LYS A 96 7.27 -12.91 4.03
N TYR A 97 7.02 -12.25 5.16
CA TYR A 97 6.39 -10.93 5.12
C TYR A 97 7.37 -9.89 4.59
N ILE A 98 6.82 -8.91 3.85
CA ILE A 98 7.63 -7.79 3.36
C ILE A 98 8.18 -7.04 4.57
N ASN A 99 9.50 -6.86 4.62
CA ASN A 99 10.14 -6.11 5.71
C ASN A 99 10.57 -4.73 5.23
N GLN A 100 11.08 -3.93 6.16
CA GLN A 100 11.47 -2.55 5.86
C GLN A 100 12.59 -2.49 4.83
N SER A 101 13.52 -3.44 4.87
CA SER A 101 14.62 -3.49 3.91
C SER A 101 14.09 -3.72 2.49
N ASP A 102 13.13 -4.64 2.34
CA ASP A 102 12.50 -4.90 1.05
C ASP A 102 11.85 -3.64 0.48
N LEU A 103 11.15 -2.91 1.33
CA LEU A 103 10.45 -1.69 0.92
C LEU A 103 11.42 -0.55 0.60
N SER A 104 12.50 -0.43 1.37
CA SER A 104 13.53 0.58 1.08
C SER A 104 14.21 0.32 -0.24
N THR A 105 14.55 -0.94 -0.52
CA THR A 105 15.16 -1.33 -1.78
C THR A 105 14.22 -1.03 -2.95
N ALA A 106 12.94 -1.39 -2.81
CA ALA A 106 11.94 -1.14 -3.84
C ALA A 106 11.75 0.37 -4.07
N THR A 107 11.72 1.16 -3.00
CA THR A 107 11.57 2.61 -3.10
C THR A 107 12.75 3.24 -3.83
N ASN A 108 13.97 2.80 -3.52
CA ASN A 108 15.15 3.31 -4.21
C ASN A 108 15.12 2.95 -5.70
N TYR A 109 14.66 1.76 -6.04
CA TYR A 109 14.55 1.34 -7.42
C TYR A 109 13.58 2.23 -8.21
N ILE A 110 12.38 2.46 -7.67
CA ILE A 110 11.36 3.21 -8.39
C ILE A 110 11.71 4.69 -8.53
N ARG A 111 12.62 5.19 -7.69
CA ARG A 111 13.10 6.57 -7.80
C ARG A 111 13.87 6.80 -9.09
N ASP A 112 14.55 5.76 -9.57
CA ASP A 112 15.44 5.84 -10.71
C ASP A 112 14.79 5.44 -12.03
N VAL A 113 13.57 4.88 -11.99
CA VAL A 113 12.86 4.49 -13.22
C VAL A 113 11.74 5.50 -13.50
N GLY A 114 11.44 5.67 -14.76
CA GLY A 114 10.36 6.57 -15.15
C GLY A 114 9.00 6.01 -14.79
N VAL A 115 7.98 6.88 -14.86
CA VAL A 115 6.60 6.48 -14.58
C VAL A 115 5.97 5.97 -15.87
N GLU A 116 5.91 4.64 -16.01
CA GLU A 116 5.35 4.00 -17.21
C GLU A 116 4.65 2.69 -16.81
N GLY A 117 3.85 2.14 -17.72
CA GLY A 117 3.15 0.88 -17.50
C GLY A 117 2.22 0.96 -16.30
N LYS A 118 2.30 -0.03 -15.43
CA LYS A 118 1.46 -0.08 -14.22
C LYS A 118 1.72 1.10 -13.29
N TYR A 119 2.95 1.61 -13.26
CA TYR A 119 3.28 2.78 -12.45
C TYR A 119 2.53 4.02 -12.95
N ALA A 120 2.43 4.19 -14.26
CA ALA A 120 1.67 5.31 -14.81
C ALA A 120 0.18 5.19 -14.47
N THR A 121 -0.36 3.97 -14.50
CA THR A 121 -1.74 3.72 -14.12
C THR A 121 -1.97 4.10 -12.66
N LEU A 122 -1.10 3.63 -11.76
CA LEU A 122 -1.18 3.99 -10.34
C LEU A 122 -1.09 5.50 -10.13
N GLU A 123 -0.17 6.14 -10.84
CA GLU A 123 0.03 7.58 -10.70
C GLU A 123 -1.25 8.35 -11.02
N LYS A 124 -1.98 7.94 -12.06
CA LYS A 124 -3.25 8.58 -12.39
C LYS A 124 -4.25 8.50 -11.24
N TYR A 125 -4.38 7.33 -10.63
CA TYR A 125 -5.26 7.15 -9.48
C TYR A 125 -4.81 8.00 -8.30
N LEU A 126 -3.51 8.05 -8.04
CA LEU A 126 -2.95 8.84 -6.94
C LEU A 126 -3.16 10.33 -7.15
N MET A 127 -3.08 10.79 -8.39
CA MET A 127 -3.34 12.19 -8.70
C MET A 127 -4.81 12.56 -8.46
N GLN A 128 -5.71 11.61 -8.69
CA GLN A 128 -7.14 11.84 -8.53
C GLN A 128 -7.61 11.75 -7.09
N VAL A 129 -6.95 10.94 -6.27
CA VAL A 129 -7.42 10.63 -4.92
C VAL A 129 -7.55 11.87 -4.04
N LYS A 130 -6.68 12.84 -4.19
CA LYS A 130 -6.74 14.06 -3.38
C LYS A 130 -7.94 14.94 -3.69
N ARG A 131 -8.58 14.69 -4.83
CA ARG A 131 -9.74 15.48 -5.24
C ARG A 131 -11.06 14.88 -4.78
N LEU A 132 -11.01 13.73 -4.14
CA LEU A 132 -12.21 13.04 -3.70
C LEU A 132 -12.69 13.52 -2.31
#